data_3aa71f28e8d6d40b3d3955b7d54bbfa7
#
_entry.id   3aa71f28e8d6d40b3d3955b7d54bbfa7
#
_cell.length_a   1.000
_cell.length_b   1.000
_cell.length_c   1.000
_cell.angle_alpha   90.00
_cell.angle_beta   90.00
_cell.angle_gamma   90.00
#
_symmetry.space_group_name_H-M   'P 1'
#
loop_
_entity.id
_entity.type
_entity.pdbx_description
1 polymer ?
#
loop_
_entity_poly.entity_id
_entity_poly.type
_entity_poly.pdbx_seq_one_letter_code
_entity_poly.pdbx_strand_id
1 'polypeptide(L)'
;MNKPVQYITFVEDKFSADEIENLGSFLETNGLAGTEMFMNYDGTPSEKAKVVEKYRNRFVKRVHCSYWAYPTSFLNKIHYHEFLDRLGGEDGIRRSYGDLTGDHMFERWLQEYELACELGAQAYVFHVIDYAAIDGAWEFTITREQVLDAMVRMVQEFLLRLQKRGLLSETSPVIELENAGWGLEYGAQRCEDFAEIFRQIYDPFDKVRIGWDLNHLLHAIGKTQDGKGARFMLQPFEITSRMQRLEEEFGSNPKLFAEKWVEMNILDPAVIRKTNCLHLSDCELKTTEYFRNGRLQGEYGNKIDSLQTRDEKEEYGVGIVLDRYDSHVPLGDETGVYTAPALRRWIECLMQENKNFVLLHE
;
A
#
# COMPACT_ATOMS: atom_id res chain seq x y z
N MET A 1 -27.62 11.47 2.27
CA MET A 1 -26.31 11.14 2.90
C MET A 1 -25.35 12.27 2.61
N ASN A 2 -24.50 12.64 3.56
CA ASN A 2 -23.41 13.56 3.30
C ASN A 2 -22.46 12.88 2.29
N LYS A 3 -21.83 13.67 1.42
CA LYS A 3 -20.78 13.13 0.53
C LYS A 3 -19.50 12.92 1.34
N PRO A 4 -18.68 11.90 1.04
CA PRO A 4 -17.38 11.74 1.66
C PRO A 4 -16.47 12.93 1.30
N VAL A 5 -15.53 13.23 2.17
CA VAL A 5 -14.49 14.21 1.88
C VAL A 5 -13.57 13.61 0.83
N GLN A 6 -13.15 14.39 -0.16
CA GLN A 6 -12.35 13.94 -1.28
C GLN A 6 -11.03 14.68 -1.32
N TYR A 7 -9.98 13.93 -1.55
CA TYR A 7 -8.60 14.42 -1.71
C TYR A 7 -8.05 13.97 -3.06
N ILE A 8 -6.95 14.57 -3.47
CA ILE A 8 -6.14 14.14 -4.60
C ILE A 8 -4.72 13.86 -4.12
N THR A 9 -4.06 12.88 -4.71
CA THR A 9 -2.66 12.59 -4.42
C THR A 9 -1.70 13.55 -5.12
N PHE A 10 -0.41 13.41 -4.81
CA PHE A 10 0.75 14.06 -5.42
C PHE A 10 0.88 15.58 -5.26
N VAL A 11 1.20 15.99 -4.04
CA VAL A 11 1.99 17.20 -3.83
C VAL A 11 3.40 16.81 -3.43
N GLU A 12 4.39 17.35 -4.10
CA GLU A 12 5.79 17.21 -3.72
C GLU A 12 6.27 18.41 -2.89
N ASP A 13 7.25 18.17 -2.03
CA ASP A 13 7.90 19.22 -1.23
C ASP A 13 8.64 20.26 -2.10
N LYS A 14 8.94 19.94 -3.36
CA LYS A 14 9.69 20.78 -4.31
C LYS A 14 8.84 21.70 -5.19
N PHE A 15 7.52 21.66 -5.10
CA PHE A 15 6.65 22.54 -5.90
C PHE A 15 7.02 24.02 -5.72
N SER A 16 7.04 24.77 -6.83
CA SER A 16 7.19 26.22 -6.82
C SER A 16 5.97 26.92 -6.23
N ALA A 17 6.09 28.20 -5.91
CA ALA A 17 4.96 29.00 -5.41
C ALA A 17 3.78 29.02 -6.38
N ASP A 18 4.06 29.17 -7.69
CA ASP A 18 3.03 29.20 -8.73
C ASP A 18 2.31 27.84 -8.86
N GLU A 19 3.03 26.73 -8.77
CA GLU A 19 2.43 25.37 -8.77
C GLU A 19 1.51 25.18 -7.56
N ILE A 20 1.91 25.66 -6.40
CA ILE A 20 1.09 25.60 -5.18
C ILE A 20 -0.19 26.41 -5.31
N GLU A 21 -0.10 27.62 -5.84
CA GLU A 21 -1.29 28.46 -6.05
C GLU A 21 -2.23 27.88 -7.11
N ASN A 22 -1.67 27.36 -8.19
CA ASN A 22 -2.44 26.67 -9.24
C ASN A 22 -3.14 25.44 -8.69
N LEU A 23 -2.45 24.61 -7.88
CA LEU A 23 -3.04 23.46 -7.23
C LEU A 23 -4.14 23.87 -6.24
N GLY A 24 -3.92 24.89 -5.42
CA GLY A 24 -4.93 25.40 -4.52
C GLY A 24 -6.21 25.83 -5.26
N SER A 25 -6.07 26.55 -6.36
CA SER A 25 -7.19 26.96 -7.22
C SER A 25 -7.91 25.78 -7.86
N PHE A 26 -7.14 24.76 -8.30
CA PHE A 26 -7.69 23.52 -8.85
C PHE A 26 -8.54 22.76 -7.80
N LEU A 27 -8.02 22.61 -6.59
CA LEU A 27 -8.72 21.92 -5.50
C LEU A 27 -10.06 22.62 -5.18
N GLU A 28 -10.03 23.93 -5.02
CA GLU A 28 -11.22 24.72 -4.74
C GLU A 28 -12.27 24.61 -5.86
N THR A 29 -11.83 24.74 -7.12
CA THR A 29 -12.71 24.65 -8.29
C THR A 29 -13.40 23.29 -8.40
N ASN A 30 -12.70 22.23 -8.01
CA ASN A 30 -13.21 20.85 -8.11
C ASN A 30 -13.86 20.34 -6.81
N GLY A 31 -13.95 21.17 -5.77
CA GLY A 31 -14.55 20.80 -4.48
C GLY A 31 -13.76 19.73 -3.73
N LEU A 32 -12.44 19.68 -3.95
CA LEU A 32 -11.51 18.78 -3.27
C LEU A 32 -11.01 19.44 -1.97
N ALA A 33 -10.93 18.67 -0.90
CA ALA A 33 -10.61 19.18 0.43
C ALA A 33 -9.09 19.36 0.67
N GLY A 34 -8.26 18.75 -0.19
CA GLY A 34 -6.81 18.83 -0.07
C GLY A 34 -6.09 17.73 -0.84
N THR A 35 -4.85 17.52 -0.48
CA THR A 35 -3.94 16.58 -1.14
C THR A 35 -3.26 15.63 -0.15
N GLU A 36 -2.71 14.56 -0.69
CA GLU A 36 -1.66 13.78 -0.06
C GLU A 36 -0.30 14.27 -0.55
N MET A 37 0.66 14.39 0.37
CA MET A 37 2.04 14.80 0.08
C MET A 37 2.95 13.57 0.11
N PHE A 38 3.69 13.40 -0.95
CA PHE A 38 4.78 12.44 -1.02
C PHE A 38 6.08 13.05 -0.47
N MET A 39 6.74 12.35 0.45
CA MET A 39 7.89 12.88 1.15
C MET A 39 9.22 12.57 0.44
N ASN A 40 9.80 13.59 -0.17
CA ASN A 40 11.11 13.53 -0.84
C ASN A 40 12.20 14.39 -0.16
N TYR A 41 11.91 15.00 1.00
CA TYR A 41 12.88 15.84 1.65
C TYR A 41 13.97 15.00 2.36
N ASP A 42 15.18 15.56 2.53
CA ASP A 42 16.32 14.81 3.08
C ASP A 42 16.30 14.62 4.61
N GLY A 43 15.27 15.13 5.29
CA GLY A 43 15.09 15.03 6.74
C GLY A 43 15.87 16.07 7.52
N THR A 44 16.56 17.01 6.87
CA THR A 44 17.26 18.07 7.61
C THR A 44 16.29 19.07 8.21
N PRO A 45 16.60 19.64 9.39
CA PRO A 45 15.76 20.67 10.01
C PRO A 45 15.52 21.88 9.11
N SER A 46 16.49 22.22 8.25
CA SER A 46 16.38 23.33 7.31
C SER A 46 15.35 23.06 6.22
N GLU A 47 15.31 21.85 5.65
CA GLU A 47 14.33 21.48 4.65
C GLU A 47 12.94 21.31 5.25
N LYS A 48 12.86 20.68 6.42
CA LYS A 48 11.60 20.62 7.17
C LYS A 48 10.99 22.01 7.38
N ALA A 49 11.79 22.97 7.81
CA ALA A 49 11.32 24.34 8.03
C ALA A 49 10.77 24.98 6.74
N LYS A 50 11.42 24.76 5.59
CA LYS A 50 10.93 25.24 4.29
C LYS A 50 9.60 24.59 3.89
N VAL A 51 9.47 23.28 4.08
CA VAL A 51 8.20 22.56 3.78
C VAL A 51 7.08 23.09 4.67
N VAL A 52 7.33 23.26 5.96
CA VAL A 52 6.37 23.82 6.92
C VAL A 52 5.97 25.24 6.55
N GLU A 53 6.91 26.12 6.24
CA GLU A 53 6.63 27.49 5.79
C GLU A 53 5.73 27.51 4.55
N LYS A 54 6.01 26.60 3.61
CA LYS A 54 5.35 26.50 2.32
C LYS A 54 3.91 25.96 2.40
N TYR A 55 3.69 24.95 3.26
CA TYR A 55 2.44 24.17 3.25
C TYR A 55 1.61 24.22 4.54
N ARG A 56 2.11 24.79 5.65
CA ARG A 56 1.39 24.83 6.92
C ARG A 56 0.00 25.44 6.76
N ASN A 57 -1.01 24.72 7.27
CA ASN A 57 -2.43 25.12 7.23
C ASN A 57 -2.99 25.34 5.81
N ARG A 58 -2.29 24.86 4.78
CA ARG A 58 -2.83 24.86 3.42
C ARG A 58 -3.58 23.55 3.15
N PHE A 59 -3.49 23.04 1.97
CA PHE A 59 -4.28 21.92 1.47
C PHE A 59 -3.64 20.54 1.72
N VAL A 60 -2.42 20.45 2.25
CA VAL A 60 -1.83 19.13 2.60
C VAL A 60 -2.56 18.57 3.82
N LYS A 61 -3.32 17.50 3.61
CA LYS A 61 -4.13 16.84 4.63
C LYS A 61 -3.68 15.43 4.94
N ARG A 62 -2.82 14.89 4.12
CA ARG A 62 -2.27 13.55 4.24
C ARG A 62 -0.78 13.61 3.91
N VAL A 63 0.02 12.80 4.57
CA VAL A 63 1.47 12.71 4.34
C VAL A 63 1.82 11.24 4.17
N HIS A 64 2.43 10.92 3.06
CA HIS A 64 2.85 9.57 2.74
C HIS A 64 4.27 9.31 3.23
N CYS A 65 4.53 8.13 3.80
CA CYS A 65 5.86 7.77 4.31
C CYS A 65 6.89 7.58 3.18
N SER A 66 8.16 7.75 3.52
CA SER A 66 9.26 7.39 2.64
C SER A 66 9.39 5.88 2.47
N TYR A 67 9.82 5.46 1.29
CA TYR A 67 10.03 4.06 0.92
C TYR A 67 11.42 3.56 1.30
N TRP A 68 11.47 2.28 1.67
CA TRP A 68 12.69 1.54 1.93
C TRP A 68 12.59 0.15 1.27
N ALA A 69 13.70 -0.35 0.75
CA ALA A 69 13.74 -1.71 0.24
C ALA A 69 13.67 -2.71 1.42
N TYR A 70 12.75 -3.65 1.36
CA TYR A 70 12.58 -4.72 2.37
C TYR A 70 12.58 -4.24 3.83
N PRO A 71 11.82 -3.20 4.19
CA PRO A 71 11.90 -2.62 5.54
C PRO A 71 11.49 -3.61 6.62
N THR A 72 10.45 -4.39 6.37
CA THR A 72 9.91 -5.36 7.32
C THR A 72 10.91 -6.49 7.59
N SER A 73 11.52 -7.04 6.55
CA SER A 73 12.54 -8.08 6.66
C SER A 73 13.82 -7.56 7.32
N PHE A 74 14.27 -6.37 6.93
CA PHE A 74 15.48 -5.76 7.52
C PHE A 74 15.31 -5.49 9.02
N LEU A 75 14.24 -4.83 9.43
CA LEU A 75 13.98 -4.48 10.83
C LEU A 75 13.84 -5.71 11.72
N ASN A 76 13.32 -6.81 11.19
CA ASN A 76 13.12 -8.05 11.92
C ASN A 76 14.25 -9.07 11.75
N LYS A 77 15.33 -8.71 11.03
CA LYS A 77 16.49 -9.55 10.77
C LYS A 77 16.14 -10.87 10.07
N ILE A 78 15.08 -10.86 9.26
CA ILE A 78 14.70 -12.02 8.46
C ILE A 78 15.72 -12.14 7.33
N HIS A 79 16.34 -13.31 7.21
CA HIS A 79 17.41 -13.57 6.24
C HIS A 79 18.53 -12.52 6.22
N TYR A 80 18.94 -12.02 7.39
CA TYR A 80 19.89 -10.91 7.51
C TYR A 80 21.24 -11.15 6.79
N HIS A 81 21.64 -12.40 6.62
CA HIS A 81 22.81 -12.76 5.83
C HIS A 81 22.69 -12.35 4.36
N GLU A 82 21.48 -12.39 3.76
CA GLU A 82 21.25 -11.92 2.39
C GLU A 82 21.51 -10.42 2.26
N PHE A 83 21.13 -9.66 3.26
CA PHE A 83 21.42 -8.21 3.29
C PHE A 83 22.93 -7.96 3.33
N LEU A 84 23.67 -8.72 4.14
CA LEU A 84 25.13 -8.62 4.20
C LEU A 84 25.78 -8.99 2.87
N ASP A 85 25.37 -10.11 2.27
CA ASP A 85 25.96 -10.61 1.03
C ASP A 85 25.67 -9.67 -0.14
N ARG A 86 24.43 -9.24 -0.32
CA ARG A 86 24.02 -8.43 -1.46
C ARG A 86 24.45 -6.97 -1.37
N LEU A 87 24.54 -6.42 -0.18
CA LEU A 87 24.96 -5.04 0.03
C LEU A 87 26.48 -4.91 0.25
N GLY A 88 27.21 -6.00 0.31
CA GLY A 88 28.66 -5.99 0.50
C GLY A 88 29.07 -5.74 1.95
N GLY A 89 28.38 -6.37 2.89
CA GLY A 89 28.66 -6.34 4.31
C GLY A 89 27.99 -5.20 5.07
N GLU A 90 28.37 -4.99 6.31
CA GLU A 90 27.78 -3.98 7.21
C GLU A 90 27.88 -2.54 6.67
N ASP A 91 28.98 -2.20 5.99
CA ASP A 91 29.13 -0.86 5.40
C ASP A 91 28.12 -0.62 4.26
N GLY A 92 27.76 -1.65 3.52
CA GLY A 92 26.69 -1.59 2.54
C GLY A 92 25.34 -1.37 3.19
N ILE A 93 25.05 -2.08 4.28
CA ILE A 93 23.83 -1.90 5.05
C ILE A 93 23.76 -0.45 5.60
N ARG A 94 24.84 0.09 6.19
CA ARG A 94 24.86 1.48 6.66
C ARG A 94 24.62 2.49 5.55
N ARG A 95 25.13 2.26 4.35
CA ARG A 95 24.84 3.12 3.18
C ARG A 95 23.37 3.07 2.76
N SER A 96 22.74 1.89 2.80
CA SER A 96 21.37 1.69 2.32
C SER A 96 20.31 2.04 3.35
N TYR A 97 20.57 1.77 4.63
CA TYR A 97 19.61 1.90 5.73
C TYR A 97 20.00 2.91 6.81
N GLY A 98 21.16 3.55 6.69
CA GLY A 98 21.69 4.51 7.66
C GLY A 98 22.40 3.87 8.85
N ASP A 99 21.94 2.71 9.33
CA ASP A 99 22.54 1.97 10.43
C ASP A 99 22.30 0.46 10.30
N LEU A 100 22.72 -0.32 11.32
CA LEU A 100 22.55 -1.79 11.35
C LEU A 100 21.30 -2.24 12.11
N THR A 101 20.61 -1.34 12.80
CA THR A 101 19.52 -1.65 13.72
C THR A 101 18.14 -1.32 13.14
N GLY A 102 18.08 -0.38 12.20
CA GLY A 102 16.87 0.22 11.69
C GLY A 102 16.40 1.46 12.47
N ASP A 103 17.20 1.93 13.44
CA ASP A 103 16.87 3.15 14.18
C ASP A 103 16.80 4.37 13.27
N HIS A 104 17.67 4.45 12.25
CA HIS A 104 17.63 5.52 11.26
C HIS A 104 16.32 5.54 10.46
N MET A 105 15.79 4.39 10.07
CA MET A 105 14.50 4.28 9.38
C MET A 105 13.36 4.78 10.27
N PHE A 106 13.31 4.28 11.51
CA PHE A 106 12.29 4.75 12.47
C PHE A 106 12.41 6.24 12.75
N GLU A 107 13.64 6.75 12.90
CA GLU A 107 13.86 8.18 13.10
C GLU A 107 13.33 9.00 11.93
N ARG A 108 13.52 8.52 10.70
CA ARG A 108 12.98 9.15 9.49
C ARG A 108 11.47 9.20 9.52
N TRP A 109 10.80 8.07 9.74
CA TRP A 109 9.34 8.01 9.83
C TRP A 109 8.77 8.87 10.98
N LEU A 110 9.46 8.95 12.11
CA LEU A 110 9.09 9.83 13.22
C LEU A 110 9.14 11.31 12.82
N GLN A 111 10.17 11.72 12.09
CA GLN A 111 10.31 13.09 11.58
C GLN A 111 9.22 13.43 10.55
N GLU A 112 8.85 12.48 9.70
CA GLU A 112 7.77 12.63 8.74
C GLU A 112 6.40 12.74 9.44
N TYR A 113 6.16 11.91 10.45
CA TYR A 113 4.94 12.01 11.26
C TYR A 113 4.87 13.33 12.03
N GLU A 114 5.98 13.78 12.59
CA GLU A 114 6.08 15.09 13.24
C GLU A 114 5.78 16.22 12.24
N LEU A 115 6.30 16.13 11.03
CA LEU A 115 5.98 17.06 9.95
C LEU A 115 4.48 17.02 9.62
N ALA A 116 3.86 15.86 9.53
CA ALA A 116 2.42 15.73 9.34
C ALA A 116 1.63 16.46 10.43
N CYS A 117 2.05 16.34 11.69
CA CYS A 117 1.46 17.12 12.80
C CYS A 117 1.62 18.64 12.60
N GLU A 118 2.81 19.10 12.22
CA GLU A 118 3.09 20.54 12.01
C GLU A 118 2.35 21.13 10.82
N LEU A 119 2.10 20.35 9.77
CA LEU A 119 1.30 20.73 8.61
C LEU A 119 -0.20 20.76 8.89
N GLY A 120 -0.64 20.17 9.99
CA GLY A 120 -2.06 20.00 10.31
C GLY A 120 -2.71 18.90 9.45
N ALA A 121 -1.94 17.91 9.06
CA ALA A 121 -2.43 16.74 8.32
C ALA A 121 -3.35 15.89 9.21
N GLN A 122 -4.25 15.16 8.58
CA GLN A 122 -5.22 14.28 9.25
C GLN A 122 -4.76 12.83 9.26
N ALA A 123 -3.91 12.44 8.30
CA ALA A 123 -3.39 11.11 8.16
C ALA A 123 -1.89 11.10 7.81
N TYR A 124 -1.21 10.08 8.28
CA TYR A 124 0.12 9.67 7.87
C TYR A 124 0.00 8.27 7.29
N VAL A 125 0.23 8.14 5.99
CA VAL A 125 0.13 6.86 5.28
C VAL A 125 1.41 6.08 5.50
N PHE A 126 1.27 4.87 6.00
CA PHE A 126 2.37 4.02 6.42
C PHE A 126 2.28 2.66 5.75
N HIS A 127 3.21 2.41 4.85
CA HIS A 127 3.26 1.15 4.13
C HIS A 127 3.82 0.02 4.99
N VAL A 128 3.07 -1.06 5.09
CA VAL A 128 3.45 -2.27 5.84
C VAL A 128 3.74 -3.38 4.85
N ILE A 129 4.82 -3.20 4.06
CA ILE A 129 5.17 -4.07 2.94
C ILE A 129 6.69 -4.14 2.76
N ASP A 130 7.17 -5.26 2.26
CA ASP A 130 8.52 -5.40 1.75
C ASP A 130 8.55 -5.11 0.23
N TYR A 131 9.05 -3.94 -0.13
CA TYR A 131 9.30 -3.61 -1.54
C TYR A 131 10.56 -4.28 -2.03
N ALA A 132 10.52 -4.78 -3.25
CA ALA A 132 11.74 -5.15 -3.96
C ALA A 132 12.61 -3.90 -4.22
N ALA A 133 13.92 -4.05 -4.13
CA ALA A 133 14.83 -3.04 -4.63
C ALA A 133 14.65 -2.86 -6.14
N ILE A 134 14.90 -1.64 -6.66
CA ILE A 134 14.73 -1.30 -8.09
C ILE A 134 15.57 -2.21 -9.01
N ASP A 135 16.69 -2.73 -8.52
CA ASP A 135 17.60 -3.63 -9.23
C ASP A 135 17.20 -5.11 -9.18
N GLY A 136 16.05 -5.42 -8.60
CA GLY A 136 15.46 -6.74 -8.56
C GLY A 136 15.08 -7.25 -7.18
N ALA A 137 14.21 -8.24 -7.15
CA ALA A 137 13.83 -8.90 -5.91
C ALA A 137 14.92 -9.84 -5.41
N TRP A 138 15.08 -9.93 -4.11
CA TRP A 138 15.97 -10.91 -3.49
C TRP A 138 15.23 -12.23 -3.32
N GLU A 139 15.93 -13.31 -3.64
CA GLU A 139 15.40 -14.65 -3.54
C GLU A 139 15.58 -15.18 -2.13
N PHE A 140 14.64 -14.92 -1.25
CA PHE A 140 14.55 -15.61 0.02
C PHE A 140 13.09 -15.94 0.35
N THR A 141 12.92 -17.07 1.01
CA THR A 141 11.57 -17.52 1.39
C THR A 141 11.20 -16.94 2.75
N ILE A 142 10.05 -16.32 2.81
CA ILE A 142 9.44 -15.85 4.05
C ILE A 142 8.05 -16.50 4.20
N THR A 143 7.72 -16.98 5.38
CA THR A 143 6.40 -17.54 5.64
C THR A 143 5.40 -16.43 5.93
N ARG A 144 4.11 -16.72 5.72
CA ARG A 144 3.03 -15.76 6.04
C ARG A 144 3.06 -15.33 7.50
N GLU A 145 3.30 -16.25 8.42
CA GLU A 145 3.43 -15.98 9.85
C GLU A 145 4.58 -15.00 10.12
N GLN A 146 5.74 -15.22 9.53
CA GLN A 146 6.89 -14.31 9.65
C GLN A 146 6.58 -12.90 9.12
N VAL A 147 5.86 -12.80 7.99
CA VAL A 147 5.43 -11.51 7.44
C VAL A 147 4.51 -10.77 8.41
N LEU A 148 3.46 -11.43 8.90
CA LEU A 148 2.51 -10.80 9.82
C LEU A 148 3.16 -10.40 11.14
N ASP A 149 3.95 -11.28 11.74
CA ASP A 149 4.70 -10.99 12.97
C ASP A 149 5.65 -9.80 12.79
N ALA A 150 6.33 -9.74 11.65
CA ALA A 150 7.25 -8.66 11.34
C ALA A 150 6.51 -7.31 11.21
N MET A 151 5.36 -7.31 10.57
CA MET A 151 4.51 -6.12 10.45
C MET A 151 3.97 -5.65 11.79
N VAL A 152 3.44 -6.57 12.60
CA VAL A 152 2.97 -6.26 13.96
C VAL A 152 4.10 -5.60 14.77
N ARG A 153 5.31 -6.17 14.75
CA ARG A 153 6.46 -5.60 15.45
C ARG A 153 6.83 -4.20 14.93
N MET A 154 6.84 -4.02 13.62
CA MET A 154 7.17 -2.73 12.99
C MET A 154 6.15 -1.65 13.39
N VAL A 155 4.87 -1.92 13.26
CA VAL A 155 3.80 -0.99 13.64
C VAL A 155 3.84 -0.70 15.15
N GLN A 156 3.99 -1.74 15.96
CA GLN A 156 4.05 -1.58 17.43
C GLN A 156 5.26 -0.73 17.86
N GLU A 157 6.43 -0.96 17.28
CA GLU A 157 7.64 -0.17 17.59
C GLU A 157 7.46 1.29 17.17
N PHE A 158 6.85 1.53 16.02
CA PHE A 158 6.54 2.89 15.56
C PHE A 158 5.60 3.60 16.55
N LEU A 159 4.51 2.96 16.97
CA LEU A 159 3.59 3.50 17.96
C LEU A 159 4.28 3.83 19.30
N LEU A 160 5.12 2.92 19.79
CA LEU A 160 5.88 3.13 21.04
C LEU A 160 6.82 4.32 20.95
N ARG A 161 7.51 4.49 19.83
CA ARG A 161 8.40 5.63 19.59
C ARG A 161 7.63 6.94 19.49
N LEU A 162 6.49 6.96 18.80
CA LEU A 162 5.59 8.12 18.75
C LEU A 162 5.09 8.52 20.15
N GLN A 163 4.65 7.53 20.93
CA GLN A 163 4.21 7.75 22.31
C GLN A 163 5.32 8.30 23.18
N LYS A 164 6.52 7.74 23.10
CA LYS A 164 7.70 8.21 23.83
C LYS A 164 8.08 9.66 23.52
N ARG A 165 7.82 10.11 22.28
CA ARG A 165 8.01 11.50 21.85
C ARG A 165 6.86 12.43 22.18
N GLY A 166 5.75 11.91 22.70
CA GLY A 166 4.54 12.70 22.96
C GLY A 166 3.82 13.16 21.69
N LEU A 167 4.06 12.47 20.57
CA LEU A 167 3.42 12.76 19.28
C LEU A 167 2.07 12.08 19.11
N LEU A 168 1.77 11.06 19.92
CA LEU A 168 0.53 10.29 19.85
C LEU A 168 -0.48 10.82 20.87
N SER A 169 -1.64 11.27 20.37
CA SER A 169 -2.73 11.83 21.17
C SER A 169 -4.08 11.66 20.44
N GLU A 170 -5.17 12.03 21.08
CA GLU A 170 -6.49 12.04 20.44
C GLU A 170 -6.58 12.96 19.20
N THR A 171 -5.78 14.01 19.14
CA THR A 171 -5.80 15.02 18.07
C THR A 171 -4.70 14.83 17.02
N SER A 172 -3.77 13.89 17.22
CA SER A 172 -2.73 13.61 16.24
C SER A 172 -3.28 12.96 14.96
N PRO A 173 -2.55 13.02 13.83
CA PRO A 173 -2.94 12.32 12.61
C PRO A 173 -3.19 10.82 12.85
N VAL A 174 -4.09 10.23 12.10
CA VAL A 174 -4.19 8.76 12.08
C VAL A 174 -3.00 8.16 11.35
N ILE A 175 -2.59 6.97 11.76
CA ILE A 175 -1.57 6.16 11.07
C ILE A 175 -2.35 5.21 10.18
N GLU A 176 -2.31 5.46 8.89
CA GLU A 176 -3.07 4.71 7.93
C GLU A 176 -2.19 3.64 7.30
N LEU A 177 -2.45 2.40 7.63
CA LEU A 177 -1.78 1.26 7.03
C LEU A 177 -2.38 1.02 5.65
N GLU A 178 -1.56 1.18 4.63
CA GLU A 178 -1.97 0.92 3.26
C GLU A 178 -1.68 -0.54 2.89
N ASN A 179 -2.59 -1.14 2.12
CA ASN A 179 -2.43 -2.52 1.67
C ASN A 179 -1.32 -2.66 0.63
N ALA A 180 -0.67 -3.81 0.67
CA ALA A 180 0.47 -4.10 -0.18
C ALA A 180 0.09 -4.23 -1.66
N GLY A 181 0.95 -3.71 -2.54
CA GLY A 181 0.74 -3.74 -3.99
C GLY A 181 1.35 -4.94 -4.74
N TRP A 182 1.99 -5.92 -4.08
CA TRP A 182 2.82 -6.88 -4.79
C TRP A 182 2.41 -8.35 -4.74
N GLY A 183 1.49 -8.71 -3.97
CA GLY A 183 1.09 -10.09 -3.76
C GLY A 183 1.02 -10.42 -2.28
N LEU A 184 0.30 -11.47 -1.97
CA LEU A 184 -0.04 -11.82 -0.59
C LEU A 184 1.17 -12.14 0.30
N GLU A 185 2.29 -12.50 -0.30
CA GLU A 185 3.51 -12.86 0.42
C GLU A 185 4.34 -11.68 0.93
N TYR A 186 4.12 -10.47 0.41
CA TYR A 186 5.02 -9.35 0.70
C TYR A 186 4.47 -8.37 1.73
N GLY A 187 3.18 -8.39 2.00
CA GLY A 187 2.60 -7.44 2.92
C GLY A 187 1.18 -7.76 3.36
N ALA A 188 0.57 -6.86 4.12
CA ALA A 188 -0.83 -6.93 4.45
C ALA A 188 -1.67 -6.56 3.23
N GLN A 189 -2.54 -7.47 2.80
CA GLN A 189 -3.42 -7.24 1.66
C GLN A 189 -4.87 -7.58 1.94
N ARG A 190 -5.10 -8.50 2.87
CA ARG A 190 -6.42 -9.06 3.14
C ARG A 190 -7.00 -8.49 4.42
N CYS A 191 -8.32 -8.47 4.52
CA CYS A 191 -9.00 -8.13 5.76
C CYS A 191 -8.52 -8.96 6.95
N GLU A 192 -8.21 -10.24 6.74
CA GLU A 192 -7.67 -11.13 7.78
C GLU A 192 -6.30 -10.67 8.28
N ASP A 193 -5.46 -10.13 7.39
CA ASP A 193 -4.13 -9.63 7.73
C ASP A 193 -4.22 -8.40 8.65
N PHE A 194 -5.05 -7.44 8.26
CA PHE A 194 -5.29 -6.25 9.07
C PHE A 194 -5.99 -6.56 10.39
N ALA A 195 -6.97 -7.47 10.36
CA ALA A 195 -7.63 -7.91 11.59
C ALA A 195 -6.62 -8.52 12.59
N GLU A 196 -5.66 -9.31 12.09
CA GLU A 196 -4.62 -9.89 12.91
C GLU A 196 -3.65 -8.82 13.45
N ILE A 197 -3.25 -7.84 12.63
CA ILE A 197 -2.43 -6.72 13.08
C ILE A 197 -3.15 -5.97 14.21
N PHE A 198 -4.41 -5.57 14.02
CA PHE A 198 -5.18 -4.85 15.03
C PHE A 198 -5.39 -5.64 16.33
N ARG A 199 -5.48 -6.96 16.24
CA ARG A 199 -5.60 -7.81 17.41
C ARG A 199 -4.34 -7.81 18.27
N GLN A 200 -3.17 -7.61 17.65
CA GLN A 200 -1.88 -7.75 18.33
C GLN A 200 -1.26 -6.43 18.76
N ILE A 201 -1.53 -5.32 18.07
CA ILE A 201 -0.94 -4.03 18.45
C ILE A 201 -1.64 -3.41 19.65
N TYR A 202 -0.88 -2.66 20.44
CA TYR A 202 -1.42 -1.80 21.48
C TYR A 202 -1.51 -0.35 20.97
N ASP A 203 -2.73 0.09 20.67
CA ASP A 203 -3.04 1.43 20.16
C ASP A 203 -4.02 2.15 21.12
N PRO A 204 -3.50 2.82 22.17
CA PRO A 204 -4.33 3.38 23.23
C PRO A 204 -5.18 4.57 22.81
N PHE A 205 -4.86 5.21 21.67
CA PHE A 205 -5.60 6.35 21.15
C PHE A 205 -6.45 6.02 19.92
N ASP A 206 -6.51 4.74 19.57
CA ASP A 206 -7.27 4.28 18.39
C ASP A 206 -6.88 5.03 17.10
N LYS A 207 -5.56 5.14 16.84
CA LYS A 207 -5.01 5.92 15.73
C LYS A 207 -4.68 5.10 14.50
N VAL A 208 -4.50 3.79 14.63
CA VAL A 208 -4.19 2.93 13.50
C VAL A 208 -5.46 2.62 12.71
N ARG A 209 -5.40 2.88 11.42
CA ARG A 209 -6.50 2.72 10.46
C ARG A 209 -6.02 1.98 9.21
N ILE A 210 -6.92 1.72 8.27
CA ILE A 210 -6.61 1.15 6.96
C ILE A 210 -6.89 2.19 5.88
N GLY A 211 -5.94 2.37 4.98
CA GLY A 211 -6.12 2.90 3.65
C GLY A 211 -6.19 1.74 2.66
N TRP A 212 -7.33 1.55 2.01
CA TRP A 212 -7.43 0.57 0.95
C TRP A 212 -7.10 1.20 -0.39
N ASP A 213 -5.99 0.79 -0.98
CA ASP A 213 -5.72 1.03 -2.38
C ASP A 213 -6.42 -0.07 -3.21
N LEU A 214 -7.32 0.36 -4.09
CA LEU A 214 -8.11 -0.56 -4.91
C LEU A 214 -7.26 -1.23 -5.99
N ASN A 215 -6.25 -0.55 -6.51
CA ASN A 215 -5.33 -1.13 -7.48
C ASN A 215 -4.48 -2.21 -6.80
N HIS A 216 -3.90 -1.92 -5.65
CA HIS A 216 -3.08 -2.86 -4.90
C HIS A 216 -3.82 -4.16 -4.54
N LEU A 217 -5.11 -4.08 -4.23
CA LEU A 217 -5.92 -5.27 -3.95
C LEU A 217 -5.97 -6.25 -5.12
N LEU A 218 -5.87 -5.76 -6.35
CA LEU A 218 -5.93 -6.59 -7.55
C LEU A 218 -4.62 -7.31 -7.86
N HIS A 219 -3.51 -6.89 -7.28
CA HIS A 219 -2.23 -7.59 -7.42
C HIS A 219 -2.24 -9.01 -6.82
N ALA A 220 -3.20 -9.31 -5.97
CA ALA A 220 -3.41 -10.66 -5.44
C ALA A 220 -4.11 -11.62 -6.41
N ILE A 221 -4.59 -11.12 -7.55
CA ILE A 221 -5.35 -11.91 -8.53
C ILE A 221 -4.42 -12.39 -9.65
N GLY A 222 -4.60 -13.62 -10.08
CA GLY A 222 -3.90 -14.19 -11.22
C GLY A 222 -4.86 -14.86 -12.19
N LYS A 223 -4.32 -15.49 -13.24
CA LYS A 223 -5.08 -16.31 -14.18
C LYS A 223 -4.39 -17.63 -14.40
N THR A 224 -5.13 -18.69 -14.37
CA THR A 224 -4.69 -20.00 -14.83
C THR A 224 -5.39 -20.39 -16.10
N GLN A 225 -4.74 -21.23 -16.90
CA GLN A 225 -5.33 -21.91 -18.05
C GLN A 225 -5.14 -23.39 -17.82
N ASP A 226 -6.15 -24.03 -17.27
CA ASP A 226 -6.20 -25.47 -17.14
C ASP A 226 -6.98 -26.11 -18.33
N GLY A 227 -7.09 -27.42 -18.37
CA GLY A 227 -7.86 -28.13 -19.40
C GLY A 227 -9.37 -27.79 -19.44
N LYS A 228 -9.84 -26.95 -18.53
CA LYS A 228 -11.24 -26.49 -18.45
C LYS A 228 -11.44 -25.07 -18.99
N GLY A 229 -10.38 -24.45 -19.51
CA GLY A 229 -10.38 -23.08 -20.00
C GLY A 229 -9.69 -22.09 -19.05
N ALA A 230 -9.66 -20.83 -19.47
CA ALA A 230 -9.05 -19.77 -18.68
C ALA A 230 -9.98 -19.29 -17.58
N ARG A 231 -9.50 -19.23 -16.36
CA ARG A 231 -10.23 -18.63 -15.24
C ARG A 231 -9.31 -17.79 -14.35
N PHE A 232 -9.88 -16.78 -13.71
CA PHE A 232 -9.19 -15.97 -12.72
C PHE A 232 -9.19 -16.68 -11.37
N MET A 233 -8.07 -16.55 -10.66
CA MET A 233 -7.86 -17.10 -9.33
C MET A 233 -6.98 -16.17 -8.52
N LEU A 234 -6.98 -16.35 -7.21
CA LEU A 234 -6.02 -15.67 -6.33
C LEU A 234 -4.61 -16.29 -6.49
N GLN A 235 -3.61 -15.48 -6.26
CA GLN A 235 -2.23 -15.97 -6.22
C GLN A 235 -2.10 -17.03 -5.11
N PRO A 236 -1.40 -18.14 -5.36
CA PRO A 236 -1.31 -19.25 -4.41
C PRO A 236 -0.46 -18.86 -3.20
N PHE A 237 -1.12 -18.37 -2.16
CA PHE A 237 -0.50 -18.13 -0.87
C PHE A 237 -1.58 -18.15 0.22
N GLU A 238 -1.63 -19.23 0.99
CA GLU A 238 -2.61 -19.44 2.06
C GLU A 238 -4.07 -19.15 1.64
N ILE A 239 -4.55 -19.85 0.64
CA ILE A 239 -5.93 -19.73 0.16
C ILE A 239 -6.91 -20.26 1.21
N THR A 240 -7.74 -19.39 1.74
CA THR A 240 -8.80 -19.78 2.69
C THR A 240 -10.00 -20.41 1.98
N SER A 241 -10.84 -21.13 2.74
CA SER A 241 -12.09 -21.70 2.16
C SER A 241 -13.04 -20.62 1.61
N ARG A 242 -12.98 -19.40 2.15
CA ARG A 242 -13.74 -18.25 1.64
C ARG A 242 -13.23 -17.81 0.27
N MET A 243 -11.91 -17.77 0.10
CA MET A 243 -11.25 -17.44 -1.17
C MET A 243 -11.49 -18.52 -2.22
N GLN A 244 -11.41 -19.80 -1.85
CA GLN A 244 -11.73 -20.91 -2.76
C GLN A 244 -13.17 -20.81 -3.31
N ARG A 245 -14.13 -20.53 -2.46
CA ARG A 245 -15.51 -20.31 -2.91
C ARG A 245 -15.66 -19.14 -3.88
N LEU A 246 -14.92 -18.05 -3.64
CA LEU A 246 -14.90 -16.91 -4.54
C LEU A 246 -14.39 -17.30 -5.93
N GLU A 247 -13.30 -18.06 -6.00
CA GLU A 247 -12.73 -18.56 -7.25
C GLU A 247 -13.68 -19.53 -7.97
N GLU A 248 -14.29 -20.44 -7.24
CA GLU A 248 -15.24 -21.41 -7.79
C GLU A 248 -16.47 -20.72 -8.40
N GLU A 249 -17.02 -19.70 -7.73
CA GLU A 249 -18.25 -19.03 -8.12
C GLU A 249 -18.03 -17.99 -9.22
N PHE A 250 -16.96 -17.20 -9.14
CA PHE A 250 -16.76 -16.01 -9.98
C PHE A 250 -15.55 -16.09 -10.91
N GLY A 251 -14.65 -17.06 -10.76
CA GLY A 251 -13.37 -17.12 -11.49
C GLY A 251 -13.50 -17.13 -13.03
N SER A 252 -14.68 -17.48 -13.58
CA SER A 252 -14.94 -17.41 -15.01
C SER A 252 -15.29 -16.00 -15.52
N ASN A 253 -15.58 -15.04 -14.62
CA ASN A 253 -15.90 -13.66 -14.96
C ASN A 253 -14.89 -12.72 -14.26
N PRO A 254 -13.87 -12.24 -14.96
CA PRO A 254 -12.75 -11.53 -14.36
C PRO A 254 -13.16 -10.24 -13.64
N LYS A 255 -14.04 -9.45 -14.24
CA LYS A 255 -14.49 -8.19 -13.61
C LYS A 255 -15.30 -8.46 -12.35
N LEU A 256 -16.23 -9.40 -12.40
CA LEU A 256 -17.06 -9.75 -11.24
C LEU A 256 -16.21 -10.40 -10.14
N PHE A 257 -15.24 -11.24 -10.50
CA PHE A 257 -14.30 -11.83 -9.55
C PHE A 257 -13.50 -10.76 -8.81
N ALA A 258 -12.95 -9.80 -9.55
CA ALA A 258 -12.20 -8.67 -8.97
C ALA A 258 -13.10 -7.82 -8.06
N GLU A 259 -14.30 -7.45 -8.48
CA GLU A 259 -15.26 -6.73 -7.64
C GLU A 259 -15.57 -7.49 -6.34
N LYS A 260 -15.78 -8.80 -6.43
CA LYS A 260 -16.11 -9.64 -5.26
C LYS A 260 -14.90 -9.83 -4.34
N TRP A 261 -13.69 -9.90 -4.88
CA TRP A 261 -12.46 -9.90 -4.10
C TRP A 261 -12.28 -8.61 -3.31
N VAL A 262 -12.44 -7.47 -3.96
CA VAL A 262 -12.37 -6.17 -3.28
C VAL A 262 -13.45 -6.06 -2.20
N GLU A 263 -14.71 -6.35 -2.56
CA GLU A 263 -15.84 -6.29 -1.63
C GLU A 263 -15.63 -7.16 -0.39
N MET A 264 -15.08 -8.36 -0.57
CA MET A 264 -14.79 -9.31 0.51
C MET A 264 -13.78 -8.72 1.52
N ASN A 265 -12.84 -7.90 1.05
CA ASN A 265 -11.82 -7.29 1.91
C ASN A 265 -12.31 -6.00 2.56
N ILE A 266 -12.76 -5.03 1.76
CA ILE A 266 -13.05 -3.69 2.29
C ILE A 266 -14.33 -3.61 3.13
N LEU A 267 -15.28 -4.53 2.92
CA LEU A 267 -16.54 -4.58 3.67
C LEU A 267 -16.57 -5.67 4.75
N ASP A 268 -15.44 -6.30 5.06
CA ASP A 268 -15.40 -7.30 6.12
C ASP A 268 -15.69 -6.69 7.49
N PRO A 269 -16.61 -7.27 8.29
CA PRO A 269 -16.99 -6.74 9.60
C PRO A 269 -15.83 -6.58 10.59
N ALA A 270 -14.74 -7.34 10.43
CA ALA A 270 -13.57 -7.27 11.30
C ALA A 270 -12.77 -5.98 11.10
N VAL A 271 -12.83 -5.37 9.91
CA VAL A 271 -11.97 -4.25 9.53
C VAL A 271 -12.72 -3.00 9.05
N ILE A 272 -13.98 -3.14 8.62
CA ILE A 272 -14.74 -2.04 8.00
C ILE A 272 -14.75 -0.76 8.85
N ARG A 273 -14.84 -0.87 10.18
CA ARG A 273 -14.82 0.28 11.10
C ARG A 273 -13.44 0.93 11.24
N LYS A 274 -12.40 0.22 10.84
CA LYS A 274 -11.01 0.70 10.83
C LYS A 274 -10.62 1.30 9.47
N THR A 275 -11.43 1.10 8.44
CA THR A 275 -11.20 1.69 7.13
C THR A 275 -11.37 3.19 7.17
N ASN A 276 -10.29 3.94 6.90
CA ASN A 276 -10.27 5.40 6.94
C ASN A 276 -10.33 6.02 5.54
N CYS A 277 -9.66 5.40 4.58
CA CYS A 277 -9.54 5.89 3.22
C CYS A 277 -9.76 4.78 2.20
N LEU A 278 -10.25 5.18 1.04
CA LEU A 278 -10.25 4.39 -0.17
C LEU A 278 -9.48 5.16 -1.23
N HIS A 279 -8.35 4.63 -1.67
CA HIS A 279 -7.60 5.15 -2.80
C HIS A 279 -8.31 4.68 -4.07
N LEU A 280 -8.73 5.65 -4.87
CA LEU A 280 -9.57 5.45 -6.04
C LEU A 280 -8.73 5.48 -7.30
N SER A 281 -8.23 4.35 -7.67
CA SER A 281 -7.68 4.08 -9.00
C SER A 281 -8.27 2.79 -9.52
N ASP A 282 -8.27 2.59 -10.81
CA ASP A 282 -8.70 1.34 -11.44
C ASP A 282 -7.46 0.58 -11.94
N CYS A 283 -7.65 -0.63 -12.37
CA CYS A 283 -6.61 -1.50 -12.89
C CYS A 283 -7.08 -2.13 -14.19
N GLU A 284 -6.19 -2.23 -15.16
CA GLU A 284 -6.46 -2.95 -16.39
C GLU A 284 -6.14 -4.44 -16.21
N LEU A 285 -7.13 -5.30 -16.46
CA LEU A 285 -6.91 -6.74 -16.49
C LEU A 285 -6.30 -7.14 -17.82
N LYS A 286 -4.98 -7.07 -17.95
CA LYS A 286 -4.25 -7.55 -19.14
C LYS A 286 -3.91 -9.02 -19.02
N THR A 287 -4.18 -9.75 -20.10
CA THR A 287 -3.68 -11.10 -20.29
C THR A 287 -2.45 -11.03 -21.16
N THR A 288 -1.30 -11.39 -20.63
CA THR A 288 -0.10 -11.56 -21.46
C THR A 288 0.52 -12.92 -21.19
N GLU A 289 1.17 -13.47 -22.19
CA GLU A 289 2.02 -14.65 -22.02
C GLU A 289 3.30 -14.23 -21.29
N TYR A 290 3.38 -14.54 -20.00
CA TYR A 290 4.46 -14.01 -19.16
C TYR A 290 5.63 -14.90 -18.98
N PHE A 291 5.39 -16.19 -18.91
CA PHE A 291 6.42 -17.14 -18.58
C PHE A 291 6.71 -18.04 -19.75
N ARG A 292 7.86 -17.86 -20.34
CA ARG A 292 8.46 -18.82 -21.22
C ARG A 292 9.75 -19.30 -20.56
N ASN A 293 9.81 -20.60 -20.23
CA ASN A 293 10.92 -21.20 -19.49
C ASN A 293 11.20 -20.51 -18.14
N GLY A 294 10.17 -20.25 -17.36
CA GLY A 294 10.30 -19.63 -16.05
C GLY A 294 10.75 -18.17 -16.04
N ARG A 295 10.73 -17.49 -17.20
CA ARG A 295 11.16 -16.09 -17.30
C ARG A 295 10.08 -15.19 -17.86
N LEU A 296 9.97 -14.01 -17.30
CA LEU A 296 9.10 -12.95 -17.82
C LEU A 296 9.54 -12.52 -19.22
N GLN A 297 8.58 -12.37 -20.11
CA GLN A 297 8.83 -11.96 -21.49
C GLN A 297 8.32 -10.53 -21.70
N GLY A 298 8.83 -9.89 -22.76
CA GLY A 298 8.40 -8.54 -23.16
C GLY A 298 9.06 -7.41 -22.37
N GLU A 299 8.44 -6.23 -22.39
CA GLU A 299 9.00 -5.00 -21.78
C GLU A 299 9.24 -5.10 -20.27
N TYR A 300 8.50 -5.96 -19.64
CA TYR A 300 8.58 -6.19 -18.19
C TYR A 300 9.64 -7.22 -17.79
N GLY A 301 10.13 -8.01 -18.72
CA GLY A 301 11.08 -9.09 -18.48
C GLY A 301 12.33 -8.63 -17.73
N ASN A 302 12.89 -7.52 -18.14
CA ASN A 302 14.14 -7.00 -17.58
C ASN A 302 13.96 -6.37 -16.19
N LYS A 303 12.76 -5.94 -15.84
CA LYS A 303 12.49 -5.26 -14.56
C LYS A 303 12.03 -6.21 -13.46
N ILE A 304 11.49 -7.37 -13.85
CA ILE A 304 10.89 -8.33 -12.90
C ILE A 304 11.56 -9.71 -13.01
N ASP A 305 12.68 -9.83 -13.71
CA ASP A 305 13.38 -11.12 -13.89
C ASP A 305 13.64 -11.85 -12.57
N SER A 306 13.94 -11.10 -11.53
CA SER A 306 14.19 -11.64 -10.19
C SER A 306 12.94 -12.16 -9.46
N LEU A 307 11.74 -11.74 -9.85
CA LEU A 307 10.48 -12.23 -9.24
C LEU A 307 10.02 -13.57 -9.82
N GLN A 308 10.76 -14.15 -10.77
CA GLN A 308 10.30 -15.21 -11.63
C GLN A 308 10.80 -16.60 -11.30
N THR A 309 11.72 -16.70 -10.40
CA THR A 309 12.38 -17.96 -10.04
C THR A 309 11.51 -18.89 -9.19
N ARG A 310 10.23 -18.55 -8.97
CA ARG A 310 9.33 -19.44 -8.26
C ARG A 310 8.77 -20.50 -9.21
N ASP A 311 9.19 -21.74 -9.02
CA ASP A 311 8.73 -22.94 -9.73
C ASP A 311 7.21 -23.04 -9.86
N GLU A 312 6.49 -22.50 -8.86
CA GLU A 312 5.03 -22.43 -8.80
C GLU A 312 4.41 -21.63 -9.96
N LYS A 313 5.17 -20.75 -10.62
CA LYS A 313 4.68 -19.96 -11.75
C LYS A 313 4.80 -20.69 -13.08
N GLU A 314 5.67 -21.66 -13.20
CA GLU A 314 5.74 -22.55 -14.37
C GLU A 314 4.55 -23.51 -14.45
N GLU A 315 3.99 -23.88 -13.32
CA GLU A 315 2.84 -24.77 -13.20
C GLU A 315 1.55 -24.19 -13.77
N TYR A 316 1.45 -22.87 -13.83
CA TYR A 316 0.26 -22.17 -14.30
C TYR A 316 0.31 -21.78 -15.81
N GLY A 317 1.42 -21.91 -16.47
CA GLY A 317 1.61 -21.80 -17.93
C GLY A 317 1.24 -20.45 -18.58
N VAL A 318 0.40 -19.66 -17.97
CA VAL A 318 0.01 -18.32 -18.39
C VAL A 318 -0.13 -17.46 -17.17
N GLY A 319 0.75 -16.48 -17.03
CA GLY A 319 0.62 -15.46 -15.99
C GLY A 319 -0.33 -14.37 -16.45
N ILE A 320 -1.16 -13.89 -15.59
CA ILE A 320 -1.69 -12.56 -15.71
C ILE A 320 -0.81 -11.63 -14.98
N VAL A 321 -0.61 -10.53 -15.58
CA VAL A 321 -0.28 -9.34 -14.88
C VAL A 321 -1.53 -8.51 -14.80
N LEU A 322 -1.93 -8.40 -13.66
CA LEU A 322 -2.49 -7.19 -13.18
C LEU A 322 -1.34 -6.21 -13.14
N ASP A 323 -1.61 -5.02 -13.51
CA ASP A 323 -0.63 -3.99 -13.64
C ASP A 323 0.30 -3.93 -12.44
N ARG A 324 1.48 -4.52 -12.59
CA ARG A 324 2.47 -4.60 -11.52
C ARG A 324 3.21 -3.29 -11.28
N TYR A 325 2.84 -2.25 -12.01
CA TYR A 325 3.49 -0.96 -11.97
C TYR A 325 2.64 0.12 -11.34
N ASP A 326 1.60 -0.26 -10.60
CA ASP A 326 0.85 0.78 -9.92
C ASP A 326 0.37 1.86 -10.93
N SER A 327 -0.16 1.40 -12.06
CA SER A 327 -0.44 2.27 -13.20
C SER A 327 -1.75 3.02 -13.09
N HIS A 328 -2.42 2.97 -11.96
CA HIS A 328 -3.59 3.79 -11.63
C HIS A 328 -4.41 4.24 -12.86
N VAL A 329 -5.12 3.29 -13.47
CA VAL A 329 -6.00 3.60 -14.60
C VAL A 329 -7.18 4.45 -14.10
N PRO A 330 -7.55 5.53 -14.80
CA PRO A 330 -8.67 6.36 -14.38
C PRO A 330 -9.96 5.57 -14.19
N LEU A 331 -10.69 5.85 -13.12
CA LEU A 331 -12.00 5.25 -12.90
C LEU A 331 -12.95 5.51 -14.06
N GLY A 332 -13.56 4.45 -14.58
CA GLY A 332 -14.50 4.53 -15.70
C GLY A 332 -13.85 4.40 -17.07
N ASP A 333 -12.56 4.09 -17.14
CA ASP A 333 -11.93 3.65 -18.38
C ASP A 333 -12.56 2.33 -18.83
N GLU A 334 -12.72 2.14 -20.15
CA GLU A 334 -13.33 0.93 -20.71
C GLU A 334 -12.53 -0.33 -20.41
N THR A 335 -11.23 -0.20 -20.21
CA THR A 335 -10.30 -1.28 -19.84
C THR A 335 -10.34 -1.60 -18.35
N GLY A 336 -10.84 -0.68 -17.52
CA GLY A 336 -10.91 -0.79 -16.07
C GLY A 336 -11.81 -1.92 -15.59
N VAL A 337 -11.59 -2.32 -14.36
CA VAL A 337 -12.27 -3.47 -13.71
C VAL A 337 -13.53 -3.04 -13.02
N TYR A 338 -13.51 -1.89 -12.35
CA TYR A 338 -14.55 -1.49 -11.41
C TYR A 338 -15.76 -0.85 -12.09
N THR A 339 -16.93 -1.28 -11.69
CA THR A 339 -18.17 -0.66 -12.14
C THR A 339 -18.61 0.47 -11.21
N ALA A 340 -19.20 1.51 -11.78
CA ALA A 340 -19.75 2.62 -10.99
C ALA A 340 -20.78 2.18 -9.94
N PRO A 341 -21.67 1.20 -10.20
CA PRO A 341 -22.56 0.64 -9.16
C PRO A 341 -21.82 -0.02 -8.00
N ALA A 342 -20.73 -0.77 -8.26
CA ALA A 342 -19.93 -1.40 -7.22
C ALA A 342 -19.24 -0.35 -6.33
N LEU A 343 -18.55 0.60 -6.94
CA LEU A 343 -17.89 1.71 -6.22
C LEU A 343 -18.89 2.47 -5.35
N ARG A 344 -20.05 2.85 -5.89
CA ARG A 344 -21.10 3.54 -5.12
C ARG A 344 -21.54 2.73 -3.91
N ARG A 345 -21.81 1.44 -4.08
CA ARG A 345 -22.21 0.55 -2.98
C ARG A 345 -21.15 0.47 -1.90
N TRP A 346 -19.88 0.31 -2.28
CA TRP A 346 -18.77 0.24 -1.31
C TRP A 346 -18.65 1.54 -0.52
N ILE A 347 -18.65 2.68 -1.19
CA ILE A 347 -18.57 3.99 -0.54
C ILE A 347 -19.74 4.19 0.43
N GLU A 348 -20.96 3.85 0.02
CA GLU A 348 -22.15 3.98 0.87
C GLU A 348 -22.05 3.09 2.13
N CYS A 349 -21.58 1.85 2.00
CA CYS A 349 -21.36 0.96 3.14
C CYS A 349 -20.28 1.48 4.08
N LEU A 350 -19.12 1.90 3.55
CA LEU A 350 -18.01 2.44 4.33
C LEU A 350 -18.42 3.70 5.10
N MET A 351 -19.16 4.62 4.48
CA MET A 351 -19.66 5.83 5.11
C MET A 351 -20.69 5.56 6.21
N GLN A 352 -21.43 4.47 6.14
CA GLN A 352 -22.36 4.07 7.20
C GLN A 352 -21.63 3.64 8.47
N GLU A 353 -20.50 2.95 8.30
CA GLU A 353 -19.72 2.39 9.41
C GLU A 353 -18.65 3.37 9.94
N ASN A 354 -18.14 4.26 9.08
CA ASN A 354 -17.15 5.26 9.46
C ASN A 354 -17.53 6.66 8.93
N LYS A 355 -17.89 7.55 9.86
CA LYS A 355 -18.28 8.94 9.52
C LYS A 355 -17.12 9.81 9.04
N ASN A 356 -15.90 9.43 9.35
CA ASN A 356 -14.68 10.15 8.97
C ASN A 356 -14.00 9.54 7.72
N PHE A 357 -14.68 8.60 7.07
CA PHE A 357 -14.20 7.98 5.85
C PHE A 357 -13.99 9.00 4.73
N VAL A 358 -12.88 8.87 4.02
CA VAL A 358 -12.49 9.78 2.95
C VAL A 358 -12.16 9.02 1.67
N LEU A 359 -12.12 9.75 0.56
CA LEU A 359 -11.69 9.25 -0.75
C LEU A 359 -10.41 9.98 -1.17
N LEU A 360 -9.46 9.26 -1.71
CA LEU A 360 -8.27 9.78 -2.36
C LEU A 360 -8.30 9.39 -3.83
N HIS A 361 -8.19 10.35 -4.72
CA HIS A 361 -8.08 10.13 -6.16
C HIS A 361 -6.60 10.08 -6.56
N GLU A 362 -6.19 9.00 -7.15
CA GLU A 362 -4.85 8.75 -7.67
C GLU A 362 -4.77 8.78 -9.18
#